data_4b823194c6a610b6b911bd0aa4e3a60a
#
_entry.id   4b823194c6a610b6b911bd0aa4e3a60a
#
_cell.length_a   1.000
_cell.length_b   1.000
_cell.length_c   1.000
_cell.angle_alpha   90.00
_cell.angle_beta   90.00
_cell.angle_gamma   90.00
#
_symmetry.space_group_name_H-M   'P 1'
#
loop_
_entity.id
_entity.type
_entity.pdbx_description
1 polymer ?
#
loop_
_entity_poly.entity_id
_entity_poly.type
_entity_poly.pdbx_seq_one_letter_code
_entity_poly.pdbx_strand_id
1 'polypeptide(L)'
;MGANTLRRSLVALFAAAISFGAITHAQAETLRIGYQKYGTLVLLKSSGALEKRLAEQGVKVQWTEFPAGPQLLEGLNVGSIDFGTTGETPPVFAQAAGADLLYVAFEPPAPLSEAILLPKDSPIKTVAELKGKKVALNKGSNVHYLLVRALEEAGLSISDITPVYLPPADARAAFERGSVDAWVIWDPFQAAAEQQLQARTLRDGQGLVSNHQFYLAARPFAEKHPEVVVALVDEIRKTGEWTRANVDEVTAQVAPLLGLSPEITRAAVERQSYGAQLITPEVASAQQKIADTFSDLKLIPKRLSIAEVIWRQPDKVAQAQ
;
A
#
# COMPACT_ATOMS: atom_id res chain seq x y z
N MET A 1 80.82 42.15 -43.65
CA MET A 1 81.26 40.83 -44.01
C MET A 1 81.18 40.01 -42.72
N GLY A 2 80.22 39.25 -42.54
CA GLY A 2 80.03 38.60 -41.31
C GLY A 2 79.14 37.47 -41.31
N ALA A 3 79.48 36.34 -40.84
CA ALA A 3 78.70 35.13 -40.86
C ALA A 3 77.88 34.97 -39.55
N ASN A 4 76.60 34.72 -39.72
CA ASN A 4 75.63 34.35 -38.70
C ASN A 4 75.81 32.92 -38.35
N THR A 5 75.89 32.64 -37.08
CA THR A 5 75.72 31.30 -36.45
C THR A 5 74.43 31.20 -35.71
N LEU A 6 73.50 30.48 -36.29
CA LEU A 6 72.24 30.07 -35.62
C LEU A 6 72.54 29.09 -34.50
N ARG A 7 72.17 29.43 -33.27
CA ARG A 7 71.98 28.47 -32.16
C ARG A 7 70.52 28.06 -32.11
N ARG A 8 70.22 26.80 -32.43
CA ARG A 8 68.94 26.13 -32.18
C ARG A 8 68.87 25.71 -30.73
N SER A 9 67.99 26.34 -29.95
CA SER A 9 67.62 25.84 -28.63
C SER A 9 66.34 25.00 -28.78
N LEU A 10 66.47 23.70 -28.54
CA LEU A 10 65.32 22.80 -28.36
C LEU A 10 64.67 23.11 -27.00
N VAL A 11 63.46 23.62 -26.99
CA VAL A 11 62.58 23.66 -25.83
C VAL A 11 61.69 22.40 -25.87
N ALA A 12 61.97 21.44 -25.01
CA ALA A 12 61.13 20.28 -24.82
C ALA A 12 59.91 20.69 -23.96
N LEU A 13 58.75 20.82 -24.59
CA LEU A 13 57.48 20.97 -23.85
C LEU A 13 57.08 19.61 -23.31
N PHE A 14 57.19 19.45 -22.00
CA PHE A 14 56.55 18.37 -21.26
C PHE A 14 55.07 18.69 -21.11
N ALA A 15 54.21 18.14 -21.96
CA ALA A 15 52.76 18.19 -21.81
C ALA A 15 52.38 17.13 -20.74
N ALA A 16 52.24 17.54 -19.48
CA ALA A 16 51.61 16.75 -18.45
C ALA A 16 50.10 16.66 -18.73
N ALA A 17 49.68 15.56 -19.33
CA ALA A 17 48.24 15.23 -19.45
C ALA A 17 47.70 14.94 -18.07
N ILE A 18 47.14 15.94 -17.42
CA ILE A 18 46.31 15.74 -16.21
C ILE A 18 45.00 15.07 -16.67
N SER A 19 44.97 13.75 -16.58
CA SER A 19 43.72 12.99 -16.72
C SER A 19 42.86 13.35 -15.53
N PHE A 20 41.98 14.32 -15.69
CA PHE A 20 40.85 14.52 -14.81
C PHE A 20 39.93 13.29 -14.98
N GLY A 21 40.17 12.27 -14.16
CA GLY A 21 39.19 11.22 -13.97
C GLY A 21 37.90 11.89 -13.50
N ALA A 22 36.92 12.01 -14.37
CA ALA A 22 35.57 12.38 -13.99
C ALA A 22 35.10 11.33 -12.97
N ILE A 23 35.21 11.66 -11.68
CA ILE A 23 34.50 10.92 -10.63
C ILE A 23 33.04 11.20 -10.93
N THR A 24 32.43 10.35 -11.76
CA THR A 24 30.97 10.28 -11.85
C THR A 24 30.50 9.88 -10.45
N HIS A 25 30.07 10.87 -9.68
CA HIS A 25 29.28 10.61 -8.50
C HIS A 25 28.05 9.87 -9.01
N ALA A 26 28.04 8.56 -8.87
CA ALA A 26 26.83 7.79 -9.08
C ALA A 26 25.79 8.42 -8.12
N GLN A 27 24.83 9.13 -8.69
CA GLN A 27 23.75 9.70 -7.91
C GLN A 27 23.07 8.54 -7.22
N ALA A 28 23.04 8.55 -5.88
CA ALA A 28 22.41 7.48 -5.12
C ALA A 28 20.98 7.31 -5.60
N GLU A 29 20.64 6.10 -6.03
CA GLU A 29 19.29 5.76 -6.42
C GLU A 29 18.35 5.99 -5.24
N THR A 30 17.13 6.41 -5.49
CA THR A 30 16.16 6.67 -4.42
C THR A 30 14.93 5.79 -4.61
N LEU A 31 14.63 4.98 -3.61
CA LEU A 31 13.37 4.24 -3.50
C LEU A 31 12.38 5.10 -2.72
N ARG A 32 11.28 5.48 -3.37
CA ARG A 32 10.21 6.28 -2.75
C ARG A 32 9.04 5.37 -2.39
N ILE A 33 8.74 5.27 -1.10
CA ILE A 33 7.73 4.35 -0.57
C ILE A 33 6.55 5.12 -0.04
N GLY A 34 5.34 4.79 -0.55
CA GLY A 34 4.08 5.22 0.01
C GLY A 34 3.62 4.28 1.12
N TYR A 35 3.19 4.82 2.26
CA TYR A 35 2.65 4.03 3.35
C TYR A 35 1.40 4.68 3.94
N GLN A 36 0.63 3.89 4.69
CA GLN A 36 -0.52 4.32 5.46
C GLN A 36 -0.26 4.04 6.94
N LYS A 37 -1.02 4.66 7.84
CA LYS A 37 -0.86 4.47 9.30
C LYS A 37 -1.39 3.12 9.78
N TYR A 38 -1.03 2.04 9.10
CA TYR A 38 -1.31 0.67 9.52
C TYR A 38 -0.37 -0.33 8.81
N GLY A 39 -0.38 -1.58 9.27
CA GLY A 39 0.28 -2.71 8.62
C GLY A 39 1.81 -2.69 8.73
N THR A 40 2.45 -3.56 7.97
CA THR A 40 3.88 -3.87 8.08
C THR A 40 4.79 -2.69 7.69
N LEU A 41 4.38 -1.84 6.72
CA LEU A 41 5.25 -0.75 6.27
C LEU A 41 5.48 0.35 7.33
N VAL A 42 4.50 0.61 8.21
CA VAL A 42 4.72 1.59 9.30
C VAL A 42 5.76 1.07 10.31
N LEU A 43 5.77 -0.23 10.54
CA LEU A 43 6.75 -0.90 11.39
C LEU A 43 8.14 -0.93 10.76
N LEU A 44 8.22 -1.32 9.50
CA LEU A 44 9.46 -1.34 8.74
C LEU A 44 10.11 0.05 8.70
N LYS A 45 9.31 1.10 8.44
CA LYS A 45 9.75 2.50 8.51
C LYS A 45 10.30 2.87 9.90
N SER A 46 9.61 2.47 10.98
CA SER A 46 10.01 2.84 12.34
C SER A 46 11.29 2.14 12.79
N SER A 47 11.58 0.95 12.26
CA SER A 47 12.78 0.17 12.58
C SER A 47 14.06 0.68 11.92
N GLY A 48 13.96 1.38 10.79
CA GLY A 48 15.09 1.78 9.96
C GLY A 48 15.87 0.61 9.32
N ALA A 49 15.34 -0.61 9.38
CA ALA A 49 16.01 -1.81 8.88
C ALA A 49 16.21 -1.78 7.36
N LEU A 50 15.20 -1.28 6.63
CA LEU A 50 15.26 -1.16 5.18
C LEU A 50 16.30 -0.14 4.74
N GLU A 51 16.35 1.02 5.36
CA GLU A 51 17.31 2.07 5.08
C GLU A 51 18.73 1.56 5.28
N LYS A 52 18.98 0.85 6.38
CA LYS A 52 20.30 0.24 6.67
C LYS A 52 20.68 -0.78 5.60
N ARG A 53 19.78 -1.68 5.23
CA ARG A 53 20.05 -2.71 4.22
C ARG A 53 20.32 -2.11 2.84
N LEU A 54 19.51 -1.14 2.41
CA LEU A 54 19.62 -0.56 1.08
C LEU A 54 20.76 0.46 0.96
N ALA A 55 21.22 1.06 2.06
CA ALA A 55 22.40 1.91 2.06
C ALA A 55 23.66 1.17 1.59
N GLU A 56 23.78 -0.13 1.90
CA GLU A 56 24.87 -1.00 1.42
C GLU A 56 24.84 -1.16 -0.11
N GLN A 57 23.68 -0.99 -0.73
CA GLN A 57 23.49 -1.03 -2.18
C GLN A 57 23.52 0.37 -2.82
N GLY A 58 23.82 1.42 -2.06
CA GLY A 58 23.83 2.81 -2.54
C GLY A 58 22.43 3.38 -2.79
N VAL A 59 21.38 2.77 -2.27
CA VAL A 59 19.98 3.20 -2.43
C VAL A 59 19.51 3.94 -1.18
N LYS A 60 18.92 5.13 -1.38
CA LYS A 60 18.25 5.91 -0.33
C LYS A 60 16.77 5.56 -0.27
N VAL A 61 16.19 5.57 0.92
CA VAL A 61 14.75 5.34 1.11
C VAL A 61 14.09 6.66 1.51
N GLN A 62 12.96 6.96 0.86
CA GLN A 62 12.09 8.09 1.20
C GLN A 62 10.67 7.57 1.43
N TRP A 63 10.04 8.03 2.52
CA TRP A 63 8.70 7.62 2.92
C TRP A 63 7.71 8.75 2.77
N THR A 64 6.56 8.47 2.17
CA THR A 64 5.45 9.41 2.04
C THR A 64 4.19 8.79 2.63
N GLU A 65 3.54 9.49 3.56
CA GLU A 65 2.28 9.06 4.17
C GLU A 65 1.09 9.41 3.27
N PHE A 66 0.16 8.47 3.16
CA PHE A 66 -1.11 8.65 2.44
C PHE A 66 -2.30 8.31 3.35
N PRO A 67 -3.44 9.00 3.19
CA PRO A 67 -4.61 8.78 4.03
C PRO A 67 -5.35 7.48 3.72
N ALA A 68 -5.22 6.97 2.49
CA ALA A 68 -5.89 5.76 2.02
C ALA A 68 -5.25 5.19 0.74
N GLY A 69 -5.58 3.93 0.40
CA GLY A 69 -5.04 3.22 -0.75
C GLY A 69 -5.27 3.89 -2.11
N PRO A 70 -6.47 4.39 -2.43
CA PRO A 70 -6.68 5.10 -3.70
C PRO A 70 -5.73 6.26 -3.92
N GLN A 71 -5.52 7.13 -2.91
CA GLN A 71 -4.61 8.27 -2.98
C GLN A 71 -3.13 7.82 -3.07
N LEU A 72 -2.77 6.72 -2.40
CA LEU A 72 -1.44 6.15 -2.52
C LEU A 72 -1.16 5.68 -3.95
N LEU A 73 -2.11 5.00 -4.58
CA LEU A 73 -1.95 4.53 -5.96
C LEU A 73 -2.03 5.65 -7.00
N GLU A 74 -2.71 6.75 -6.71
CA GLU A 74 -2.59 7.97 -7.49
C GLU A 74 -1.15 8.50 -7.44
N GLY A 75 -0.54 8.55 -6.24
CA GLY A 75 0.86 8.89 -6.06
C GLY A 75 1.82 7.98 -6.84
N LEU A 76 1.53 6.67 -6.89
CA LEU A 76 2.30 5.71 -7.68
C LEU A 76 2.12 5.95 -9.19
N ASN A 77 0.91 6.21 -9.64
CA ASN A 77 0.59 6.46 -11.05
C ASN A 77 1.25 7.73 -11.60
N VAL A 78 1.33 8.79 -10.80
CA VAL A 78 2.02 10.04 -11.21
C VAL A 78 3.52 10.02 -10.96
N GLY A 79 4.08 8.91 -10.48
CA GLY A 79 5.50 8.73 -10.25
C GLY A 79 6.05 9.50 -9.04
N SER A 80 5.23 9.87 -8.06
CA SER A 80 5.69 10.47 -6.81
C SER A 80 6.23 9.43 -5.81
N ILE A 81 5.81 8.17 -5.95
CA ILE A 81 6.34 7.00 -5.24
C ILE A 81 6.60 5.86 -6.22
N ASP A 82 7.47 4.93 -5.82
CA ASP A 82 7.88 3.77 -6.62
C ASP A 82 7.26 2.47 -6.10
N PHE A 83 6.88 2.45 -4.82
CA PHE A 83 6.39 1.28 -4.12
C PHE A 83 5.40 1.69 -3.02
N GLY A 84 4.47 0.79 -2.68
CA GLY A 84 3.56 1.02 -1.56
C GLY A 84 2.66 -0.16 -1.28
N THR A 85 1.79 -0.01 -0.24
CA THR A 85 0.84 -1.04 0.16
C THR A 85 -0.57 -0.51 0.19
N THR A 86 -1.52 -1.34 -0.25
CA THR A 86 -2.95 -1.07 -0.16
C THR A 86 -3.72 -2.37 0.09
N GLY A 87 -5.00 -2.27 0.45
CA GLY A 87 -5.91 -3.41 0.38
C GLY A 87 -6.15 -3.89 -1.06
N GLU A 88 -7.01 -4.87 -1.21
CA GLU A 88 -7.22 -5.61 -2.47
C GLU A 88 -7.93 -4.81 -3.59
N THR A 89 -8.76 -3.82 -3.24
CA THR A 89 -9.58 -3.10 -4.23
C THR A 89 -8.88 -1.92 -4.92
N PRO A 90 -8.08 -1.06 -4.24
CA PRO A 90 -7.47 0.10 -4.87
C PRO A 90 -6.67 -0.21 -6.14
N PRO A 91 -5.88 -1.32 -6.22
CA PRO A 91 -5.12 -1.64 -7.42
C PRO A 91 -6.00 -1.92 -8.65
N VAL A 92 -7.20 -2.46 -8.44
CA VAL A 92 -8.18 -2.71 -9.51
C VAL A 92 -8.62 -1.38 -10.13
N PHE A 93 -8.96 -0.39 -9.30
CA PHE A 93 -9.34 0.94 -9.79
C PHE A 93 -8.18 1.68 -10.44
N ALA A 94 -6.98 1.59 -9.87
CA ALA A 94 -5.78 2.20 -10.44
C ALA A 94 -5.44 1.62 -11.82
N GLN A 95 -5.45 0.28 -11.97
CA GLN A 95 -5.23 -0.40 -13.23
C GLN A 95 -6.31 -0.05 -14.27
N ALA A 96 -7.58 0.05 -13.85
CA ALA A 96 -8.68 0.47 -14.72
C ALA A 96 -8.49 1.91 -15.22
N ALA A 97 -7.90 2.79 -14.40
CA ALA A 97 -7.54 4.16 -14.74
C ALA A 97 -6.24 4.26 -15.57
N GLY A 98 -5.54 3.14 -15.82
CA GLY A 98 -4.35 3.10 -16.67
C GLY A 98 -3.01 3.20 -15.92
N ALA A 99 -3.01 3.02 -14.60
CA ALA A 99 -1.77 2.98 -13.82
C ALA A 99 -0.88 1.80 -14.25
N ASP A 100 0.40 2.07 -14.49
CA ASP A 100 1.40 1.06 -14.84
C ASP A 100 2.07 0.51 -13.58
N LEU A 101 1.36 -0.40 -12.93
CA LEU A 101 1.74 -1.03 -11.66
C LEU A 101 1.93 -2.54 -11.80
N LEU A 102 2.67 -3.11 -10.85
CA LEU A 102 2.84 -4.54 -10.66
C LEU A 102 2.45 -4.94 -9.24
N TYR A 103 1.72 -6.06 -9.12
CA TYR A 103 1.54 -6.75 -7.84
C TYR A 103 2.79 -7.54 -7.51
N VAL A 104 3.49 -7.14 -6.46
CA VAL A 104 4.78 -7.73 -6.07
C VAL A 104 4.61 -8.83 -5.03
N ALA A 105 3.87 -8.54 -3.97
CA ALA A 105 3.65 -9.46 -2.86
C ALA A 105 2.28 -9.20 -2.22
N PHE A 106 1.86 -10.11 -1.34
CA PHE A 106 0.62 -9.97 -0.58
C PHE A 106 0.82 -10.45 0.86
N GLU A 107 -0.04 -9.98 1.78
CA GLU A 107 -0.20 -10.54 3.12
C GLU A 107 -1.37 -11.53 3.14
N PRO A 108 -1.35 -12.53 4.06
CA PRO A 108 -2.49 -13.43 4.23
C PRO A 108 -3.82 -12.69 4.49
N PRO A 109 -4.98 -13.37 4.33
CA PRO A 109 -6.29 -12.74 4.54
C PRO A 109 -6.45 -12.12 5.93
N ALA A 110 -7.06 -10.94 6.00
CA ALA A 110 -7.37 -10.22 7.24
C ALA A 110 -8.82 -9.70 7.28
N PRO A 111 -9.83 -10.58 7.12
CA PRO A 111 -11.23 -10.17 6.96
C PRO A 111 -11.84 -9.47 8.18
N LEU A 112 -11.24 -9.61 9.36
CA LEU A 112 -11.68 -8.94 10.59
C LEU A 112 -11.23 -7.49 10.70
N SER A 113 -10.26 -7.07 9.87
CA SER A 113 -9.68 -5.72 9.95
C SER A 113 -10.45 -4.69 9.12
N GLU A 114 -11.68 -5.01 8.73
CA GLU A 114 -12.62 -4.09 8.11
C GLU A 114 -14.06 -4.46 8.44
N ALA A 115 -14.93 -3.47 8.58
CA ALA A 115 -16.32 -3.69 8.96
C ALA A 115 -17.26 -2.57 8.50
N ILE A 116 -18.55 -2.93 8.44
CA ILE A 116 -19.69 -1.99 8.41
C ILE A 116 -20.03 -1.65 9.85
N LEU A 117 -19.86 -0.40 10.24
CA LEU A 117 -20.12 0.10 11.57
C LEU A 117 -21.42 0.89 11.65
N LEU A 118 -22.10 0.75 12.76
CA LEU A 118 -23.32 1.50 13.13
C LEU A 118 -23.05 2.35 14.38
N PRO A 119 -23.74 3.49 14.52
CA PRO A 119 -23.79 4.21 15.80
C PRO A 119 -24.29 3.28 16.92
N LYS A 120 -23.85 3.52 18.16
CA LYS A 120 -24.22 2.75 19.35
C LYS A 120 -25.72 2.46 19.45
N ASP A 121 -26.53 3.49 19.28
CA ASP A 121 -27.99 3.44 19.48
C ASP A 121 -28.75 3.26 18.16
N SER A 122 -28.09 2.86 17.08
CA SER A 122 -28.73 2.59 15.80
C SER A 122 -29.76 1.47 15.93
N PRO A 123 -30.99 1.64 15.42
CA PRO A 123 -32.02 0.61 15.40
C PRO A 123 -31.72 -0.51 14.38
N ILE A 124 -30.80 -0.27 13.44
CA ILE A 124 -30.41 -1.21 12.37
C ILE A 124 -29.77 -2.45 12.99
N LYS A 125 -30.21 -3.65 12.60
CA LYS A 125 -29.71 -4.94 13.10
C LYS A 125 -29.18 -5.84 11.99
N THR A 126 -29.58 -5.62 10.75
CA THR A 126 -29.20 -6.45 9.59
C THR A 126 -28.73 -5.57 8.44
N VAL A 127 -27.91 -6.13 7.53
CA VAL A 127 -27.47 -5.45 6.32
C VAL A 127 -28.66 -5.09 5.41
N ALA A 128 -29.71 -5.90 5.39
CA ALA A 128 -30.94 -5.63 4.63
C ALA A 128 -31.62 -4.30 5.04
N GLU A 129 -31.49 -3.90 6.30
CA GLU A 129 -32.04 -2.63 6.82
C GLU A 129 -31.24 -1.38 6.42
N LEU A 130 -30.11 -1.56 5.73
CA LEU A 130 -29.37 -0.45 5.09
C LEU A 130 -30.09 0.11 3.86
N LYS A 131 -31.14 -0.56 3.36
CA LYS A 131 -31.91 -0.05 2.23
C LYS A 131 -32.42 1.37 2.48
N GLY A 132 -32.12 2.29 1.56
CA GLY A 132 -32.45 3.71 1.65
C GLY A 132 -31.58 4.51 2.64
N LYS A 133 -30.60 3.90 3.31
CA LYS A 133 -29.73 4.54 4.31
C LYS A 133 -28.52 5.20 3.65
N LYS A 134 -27.97 6.20 4.36
CA LYS A 134 -26.70 6.86 4.00
C LYS A 134 -25.53 6.07 4.57
N VAL A 135 -24.69 5.54 3.71
CA VAL A 135 -23.53 4.73 4.11
C VAL A 135 -22.23 5.42 3.68
N ALA A 136 -21.42 5.84 4.64
CA ALA A 136 -20.13 6.45 4.36
C ALA A 136 -19.08 5.39 4.07
N LEU A 137 -18.24 5.64 3.06
CA LEU A 137 -17.10 4.79 2.70
C LEU A 137 -16.09 5.57 1.84
N ASN A 138 -14.87 5.06 1.75
CA ASN A 138 -13.89 5.57 0.78
C ASN A 138 -14.06 4.83 -0.56
N LYS A 139 -14.39 5.56 -1.63
CA LYS A 139 -14.63 4.98 -2.96
C LYS A 139 -13.38 4.31 -3.51
N GLY A 140 -13.53 3.09 -4.03
CA GLY A 140 -12.42 2.34 -4.62
C GLY A 140 -11.43 1.74 -3.62
N SER A 141 -11.72 1.83 -2.30
CA SER A 141 -10.96 1.12 -1.27
C SER A 141 -11.49 -0.30 -1.05
N ASN A 142 -10.76 -1.11 -0.25
CA ASN A 142 -11.17 -2.48 0.12
C ASN A 142 -12.58 -2.51 0.74
N VAL A 143 -12.94 -1.55 1.59
CA VAL A 143 -14.29 -1.48 2.18
C VAL A 143 -15.40 -1.19 1.18
N HIS A 144 -15.08 -0.70 -0.02
CA HIS A 144 -16.07 -0.62 -1.10
C HIS A 144 -16.44 -2.02 -1.58
N TYR A 145 -15.48 -2.94 -1.66
CA TYR A 145 -15.74 -4.33 -2.00
C TYR A 145 -16.50 -5.05 -0.88
N LEU A 146 -16.08 -4.88 0.39
CA LEU A 146 -16.84 -5.41 1.53
C LEU A 146 -18.30 -4.98 1.49
N LEU A 147 -18.59 -3.69 1.27
CA LEU A 147 -19.96 -3.19 1.21
C LEU A 147 -20.76 -3.83 0.08
N VAL A 148 -20.18 -3.92 -1.13
CA VAL A 148 -20.80 -4.57 -2.27
C VAL A 148 -21.15 -6.01 -1.92
N ARG A 149 -20.22 -6.78 -1.39
CA ARG A 149 -20.44 -8.19 -1.05
C ARG A 149 -21.47 -8.37 0.08
N ALA A 150 -21.45 -7.51 1.09
CA ALA A 150 -22.41 -7.56 2.19
C ALA A 150 -23.85 -7.22 1.70
N LEU A 151 -23.98 -6.25 0.81
CA LEU A 151 -25.27 -5.92 0.20
C LEU A 151 -25.79 -7.06 -0.66
N GLU A 152 -24.94 -7.68 -1.50
CA GLU A 152 -25.31 -8.84 -2.31
C GLU A 152 -25.77 -10.03 -1.45
N GLU A 153 -25.06 -10.33 -0.35
CA GLU A 153 -25.47 -11.38 0.63
C GLU A 153 -26.87 -11.10 1.19
N ALA A 154 -27.23 -9.82 1.37
CA ALA A 154 -28.54 -9.39 1.85
C ALA A 154 -29.61 -9.21 0.75
N GLY A 155 -29.30 -9.57 -0.50
CA GLY A 155 -30.20 -9.40 -1.65
C GLY A 155 -30.38 -7.94 -2.09
N LEU A 156 -29.41 -7.08 -1.75
CA LEU A 156 -29.38 -5.67 -2.13
C LEU A 156 -28.23 -5.39 -3.09
N SER A 157 -28.26 -4.18 -3.66
CA SER A 157 -27.20 -3.61 -4.47
C SER A 157 -26.75 -2.25 -3.96
N ILE A 158 -25.65 -1.72 -4.48
CA ILE A 158 -25.17 -0.38 -4.12
C ILE A 158 -26.20 0.73 -4.44
N SER A 159 -27.10 0.51 -5.41
CA SER A 159 -28.17 1.43 -5.77
C SER A 159 -29.36 1.43 -4.78
N ASP A 160 -29.45 0.44 -3.89
CA ASP A 160 -30.47 0.37 -2.84
C ASP A 160 -30.13 1.22 -1.61
N ILE A 161 -28.92 1.77 -1.55
CA ILE A 161 -28.47 2.66 -0.48
C ILE A 161 -28.11 4.04 -1.05
N THR A 162 -27.78 5.00 -0.19
CA THR A 162 -27.17 6.27 -0.56
C THR A 162 -25.69 6.26 -0.15
N PRO A 163 -24.75 5.87 -1.04
CA PRO A 163 -23.33 5.87 -0.71
C PRO A 163 -22.82 7.31 -0.57
N VAL A 164 -22.10 7.57 0.52
CA VAL A 164 -21.46 8.86 0.81
C VAL A 164 -19.94 8.67 0.73
N TYR A 165 -19.35 9.10 -0.38
CA TYR A 165 -17.92 8.88 -0.62
C TYR A 165 -17.07 9.94 0.06
N LEU A 166 -16.37 9.55 1.12
CA LEU A 166 -15.55 10.42 1.95
C LEU A 166 -14.20 9.76 2.28
N PRO A 167 -13.11 10.54 2.42
CA PRO A 167 -11.89 10.03 3.04
C PRO A 167 -12.14 9.66 4.51
N PRO A 168 -11.29 8.80 5.13
CA PRO A 168 -11.54 8.27 6.48
C PRO A 168 -11.83 9.32 7.56
N ALA A 169 -11.07 10.42 7.60
CA ALA A 169 -11.25 11.47 8.60
C ALA A 169 -12.61 12.18 8.47
N ASP A 170 -13.02 12.50 7.23
CA ASP A 170 -14.30 13.16 6.96
C ASP A 170 -15.47 12.21 7.20
N ALA A 171 -15.31 10.92 6.83
CA ALA A 171 -16.29 9.87 7.09
C ALA A 171 -16.50 9.68 8.59
N ARG A 172 -15.42 9.67 9.39
CA ARG A 172 -15.50 9.64 10.85
C ARG A 172 -16.31 10.83 11.39
N ALA A 173 -15.98 12.05 10.95
CA ALA A 173 -16.68 13.25 11.39
C ALA A 173 -18.18 13.24 10.97
N ALA A 174 -18.51 12.71 9.80
CA ALA A 174 -19.90 12.55 9.37
C ALA A 174 -20.66 11.51 10.22
N PHE A 175 -19.99 10.41 10.57
CA PHE A 175 -20.52 9.35 11.42
C PHE A 175 -20.78 9.85 12.85
N GLU A 176 -19.82 10.54 13.46
CA GLU A 176 -19.95 11.13 14.80
C GLU A 176 -21.11 12.13 14.91
N ARG A 177 -21.35 12.92 13.86
CA ARG A 177 -22.45 13.89 13.81
C ARG A 177 -23.80 13.29 13.45
N GLY A 178 -23.88 11.98 13.18
CA GLY A 178 -25.10 11.33 12.72
C GLY A 178 -25.55 11.79 11.31
N SER A 179 -24.63 12.30 10.49
CA SER A 179 -24.93 12.71 9.09
C SER A 179 -25.04 11.53 8.15
N VAL A 180 -24.58 10.35 8.57
CA VAL A 180 -24.68 9.05 7.90
C VAL A 180 -25.18 8.01 8.88
N ASP A 181 -25.87 6.98 8.36
CA ASP A 181 -26.47 5.91 9.16
C ASP A 181 -25.48 4.78 9.46
N ALA A 182 -24.48 4.59 8.59
CA ALA A 182 -23.43 3.59 8.73
C ALA A 182 -22.09 4.11 8.15
N TRP A 183 -21.00 3.50 8.61
CA TRP A 183 -19.65 3.78 8.12
C TRP A 183 -18.91 2.47 7.84
N VAL A 184 -18.40 2.28 6.62
CA VAL A 184 -17.60 1.13 6.26
C VAL A 184 -16.14 1.54 6.27
N ILE A 185 -15.35 0.89 7.13
CA ILE A 185 -13.98 1.32 7.44
C ILE A 185 -13.10 0.14 7.86
N TRP A 186 -11.80 0.34 7.80
CA TRP A 186 -10.75 -0.59 8.20
C TRP A 186 -10.00 -0.13 9.45
N ASP A 187 -9.21 -1.04 10.04
CA ASP A 187 -8.34 -0.71 11.17
C ASP A 187 -7.16 0.21 10.78
N PRO A 188 -6.73 1.12 11.66
CA PRO A 188 -7.15 1.26 13.06
C PRO A 188 -8.40 2.12 13.28
N PHE A 189 -9.01 2.66 12.24
CA PHE A 189 -10.22 3.49 12.36
C PHE A 189 -11.40 2.70 12.91
N GLN A 190 -11.53 1.42 12.53
CA GLN A 190 -12.55 0.51 13.05
C GLN A 190 -12.42 0.37 14.57
N ALA A 191 -11.26 -0.04 15.07
CA ALA A 191 -11.01 -0.19 16.50
C ALA A 191 -11.20 1.12 17.27
N ALA A 192 -10.76 2.24 16.67
CA ALA A 192 -10.96 3.56 17.27
C ALA A 192 -12.45 3.93 17.37
N ALA A 193 -13.25 3.65 16.33
CA ALA A 193 -14.69 3.90 16.36
C ALA A 193 -15.41 3.01 17.39
N GLU A 194 -15.06 1.72 17.44
CA GLU A 194 -15.61 0.78 18.41
C GLU A 194 -15.36 1.22 19.85
N GLN A 195 -14.15 1.67 20.17
CA GLN A 195 -13.79 2.02 21.56
C GLN A 195 -14.18 3.46 21.93
N GLN A 196 -13.94 4.42 21.06
CA GLN A 196 -14.16 5.84 21.37
C GLN A 196 -15.59 6.29 21.14
N LEU A 197 -16.28 5.72 20.14
CA LEU A 197 -17.64 6.08 19.77
C LEU A 197 -18.66 5.01 20.16
N GLN A 198 -18.19 3.89 20.73
CA GLN A 198 -19.03 2.72 21.03
C GLN A 198 -19.77 2.22 19.78
N ALA A 199 -19.17 2.38 18.60
CA ALA A 199 -19.73 1.89 17.36
C ALA A 199 -19.91 0.37 17.41
N ARG A 200 -21.01 -0.11 16.82
CA ARG A 200 -21.31 -1.53 16.73
C ARG A 200 -20.95 -2.06 15.35
N THR A 201 -20.27 -3.19 15.29
CA THR A 201 -20.08 -3.92 14.05
C THR A 201 -21.40 -4.55 13.59
N LEU A 202 -21.88 -4.19 12.40
CA LEU A 202 -23.03 -4.81 11.75
C LEU A 202 -22.60 -6.04 10.97
N ARG A 203 -21.51 -5.94 10.19
CA ARG A 203 -20.94 -7.01 9.38
C ARG A 203 -19.46 -6.75 9.17
N ASP A 204 -18.62 -7.75 9.39
CA ASP A 204 -17.21 -7.75 9.02
C ASP A 204 -16.96 -8.52 7.70
N GLY A 205 -15.70 -8.71 7.33
CA GLY A 205 -15.32 -9.40 6.09
C GLY A 205 -15.37 -10.93 6.14
N GLN A 206 -15.59 -11.54 7.31
CA GLN A 206 -15.53 -12.99 7.44
C GLN A 206 -16.54 -13.70 6.53
N GLY A 207 -16.04 -14.64 5.72
CA GLY A 207 -16.87 -15.37 4.77
C GLY A 207 -17.32 -14.59 3.54
N LEU A 208 -17.04 -13.29 3.45
CA LEU A 208 -17.39 -12.42 2.32
C LEU A 208 -16.21 -12.04 1.46
N VAL A 209 -15.13 -11.57 2.10
CA VAL A 209 -13.94 -11.02 1.43
C VAL A 209 -12.68 -11.52 2.11
N SER A 210 -11.59 -11.55 1.37
CA SER A 210 -10.27 -11.91 1.91
C SER A 210 -9.63 -10.75 2.65
N ASN A 211 -9.83 -9.54 2.16
CA ASN A 211 -9.14 -8.34 2.62
C ASN A 211 -7.62 -8.53 2.66
N HIS A 212 -7.06 -9.00 1.55
CA HIS A 212 -5.61 -9.06 1.38
C HIS A 212 -5.00 -7.67 1.36
N GLN A 213 -3.81 -7.53 1.96
CA GLN A 213 -2.93 -6.41 1.69
C GLN A 213 -2.00 -6.78 0.54
N PHE A 214 -1.87 -5.88 -0.44
CA PHE A 214 -0.94 -6.04 -1.56
C PHE A 214 0.18 -5.02 -1.47
N TYR A 215 1.36 -5.48 -1.85
CA TYR A 215 2.54 -4.64 -2.10
C TYR A 215 2.66 -4.44 -3.59
N LEU A 216 2.73 -3.18 -3.99
CA LEU A 216 2.66 -2.75 -5.39
C LEU A 216 3.87 -1.90 -5.73
N ALA A 217 4.39 -2.08 -6.91
CA ALA A 217 5.49 -1.28 -7.44
C ALA A 217 5.09 -0.61 -8.77
N ALA A 218 5.64 0.56 -9.04
CA ALA A 218 5.65 1.10 -10.40
C ALA A 218 6.45 0.16 -11.30
N ARG A 219 5.87 -0.27 -12.44
CA ARG A 219 6.53 -1.22 -13.35
C ARG A 219 7.93 -0.76 -13.76
N PRO A 220 8.16 0.51 -14.18
CA PRO A 220 9.50 0.96 -14.59
C PRO A 220 10.54 0.81 -13.47
N PHE A 221 10.16 1.03 -12.21
CA PHE A 221 11.04 0.83 -11.06
C PHE A 221 11.33 -0.65 -10.84
N ALA A 222 10.30 -1.49 -10.79
CA ALA A 222 10.47 -2.91 -10.52
C ALA A 222 11.28 -3.65 -11.60
N GLU A 223 11.17 -3.24 -12.85
CA GLU A 223 11.93 -3.80 -13.97
C GLU A 223 13.40 -3.32 -13.97
N LYS A 224 13.64 -2.07 -13.56
CA LYS A 224 14.99 -1.49 -13.49
C LYS A 224 15.77 -1.96 -12.26
N HIS A 225 15.09 -2.16 -11.12
CA HIS A 225 15.70 -2.45 -9.82
C HIS A 225 15.10 -3.70 -9.15
N PRO A 226 15.09 -4.86 -9.83
CA PRO A 226 14.47 -6.07 -9.26
C PRO A 226 15.16 -6.55 -7.98
N GLU A 227 16.47 -6.31 -7.82
CA GLU A 227 17.23 -6.62 -6.60
C GLU A 227 16.75 -5.79 -5.39
N VAL A 228 16.40 -4.53 -5.61
CA VAL A 228 15.82 -3.65 -4.57
C VAL A 228 14.43 -4.14 -4.17
N VAL A 229 13.61 -4.55 -5.14
CA VAL A 229 12.28 -5.11 -4.89
C VAL A 229 12.38 -6.39 -4.05
N VAL A 230 13.31 -7.29 -4.38
CA VAL A 230 13.55 -8.52 -3.61
C VAL A 230 13.99 -8.19 -2.18
N ALA A 231 14.96 -7.28 -2.01
CA ALA A 231 15.43 -6.85 -0.70
C ALA A 231 14.31 -6.26 0.16
N LEU A 232 13.44 -5.45 -0.46
CA LEU A 232 12.29 -4.83 0.19
C LEU A 232 11.26 -5.87 0.64
N VAL A 233 10.87 -6.80 -0.23
CA VAL A 233 9.93 -7.88 0.11
C VAL A 233 10.47 -8.75 1.25
N ASP A 234 11.76 -9.04 1.24
CA ASP A 234 12.41 -9.81 2.29
C ASP A 234 12.38 -9.08 3.66
N GLU A 235 12.65 -7.76 3.68
CA GLU A 235 12.54 -6.98 4.93
C GLU A 235 11.08 -6.84 5.41
N ILE A 236 10.12 -6.71 4.49
CA ILE A 236 8.69 -6.73 4.84
C ILE A 236 8.33 -8.08 5.47
N ARG A 237 8.76 -9.20 4.89
CA ARG A 237 8.51 -10.54 5.41
C ARG A 237 9.08 -10.71 6.83
N LYS A 238 10.35 -10.35 7.05
CA LYS A 238 11.02 -10.41 8.36
C LYS A 238 10.30 -9.55 9.39
N THR A 239 9.91 -8.33 9.02
CA THR A 239 9.16 -7.42 9.88
C THR A 239 7.80 -8.03 10.26
N GLY A 240 7.09 -8.63 9.30
CA GLY A 240 5.82 -9.29 9.55
C GLY A 240 5.95 -10.52 10.46
N GLU A 241 6.99 -11.35 10.26
CA GLU A 241 7.29 -12.50 11.12
C GLU A 241 7.58 -12.06 12.56
N TRP A 242 8.37 -11.02 12.72
CA TRP A 242 8.67 -10.44 14.03
C TRP A 242 7.40 -9.87 14.68
N THR A 243 6.55 -9.17 13.93
CA THR A 243 5.29 -8.60 14.42
C THR A 243 4.36 -9.67 15.01
N ARG A 244 4.22 -10.81 14.32
CA ARG A 244 3.39 -11.93 14.83
C ARG A 244 3.89 -12.48 16.15
N ALA A 245 5.18 -12.49 16.36
CA ALA A 245 5.81 -13.02 17.56
C ALA A 245 5.85 -12.02 18.73
N ASN A 246 5.66 -10.71 18.46
CA ASN A 246 5.95 -9.65 19.43
C ASN A 246 4.83 -8.60 19.51
N VAL A 247 3.55 -9.02 19.54
CA VAL A 247 2.38 -8.13 19.51
C VAL A 247 2.42 -7.04 20.60
N ASP A 248 2.88 -7.37 21.80
CA ASP A 248 3.00 -6.41 22.92
C ASP A 248 3.98 -5.29 22.59
N GLU A 249 5.17 -5.66 22.09
CA GLU A 249 6.22 -4.72 21.75
C GLU A 249 5.81 -3.87 20.54
N VAL A 250 5.20 -4.47 19.53
CA VAL A 250 4.64 -3.79 18.36
C VAL A 250 3.60 -2.77 18.79
N THR A 251 2.67 -3.16 19.66
CA THR A 251 1.64 -2.26 20.20
C THR A 251 2.28 -1.04 20.87
N ALA A 252 3.27 -1.27 21.74
CA ALA A 252 3.96 -0.19 22.44
C ALA A 252 4.72 0.76 21.49
N GLN A 253 5.32 0.23 20.43
CA GLN A 253 6.04 1.04 19.43
C GLN A 253 5.10 1.82 18.51
N VAL A 254 3.99 1.21 18.09
CA VAL A 254 3.12 1.77 17.05
C VAL A 254 2.07 2.74 17.62
N ALA A 255 1.57 2.51 18.84
CA ALA A 255 0.54 3.37 19.44
C ALA A 255 0.90 4.87 19.42
N PRO A 256 2.09 5.31 19.85
CA PRO A 256 2.47 6.72 19.79
C PRO A 256 2.63 7.24 18.35
N LEU A 257 3.04 6.37 17.39
CA LEU A 257 3.18 6.76 15.98
C LEU A 257 1.81 7.02 15.33
N LEU A 258 0.79 6.26 15.75
CA LEU A 258 -0.58 6.42 15.27
C LEU A 258 -1.34 7.52 16.02
N GLY A 259 -0.86 7.94 17.19
CA GLY A 259 -1.59 8.83 18.10
C GLY A 259 -2.83 8.17 18.70
N LEU A 260 -2.79 6.86 18.92
CA LEU A 260 -3.88 6.03 19.45
C LEU A 260 -3.50 5.42 20.80
N SER A 261 -4.51 5.00 21.58
CA SER A 261 -4.25 4.27 22.82
C SER A 261 -3.67 2.87 22.51
N PRO A 262 -2.92 2.28 23.46
CA PRO A 262 -2.42 0.92 23.30
C PRO A 262 -3.52 -0.12 23.03
N GLU A 263 -4.69 0.04 23.64
CA GLU A 263 -5.82 -0.89 23.48
C GLU A 263 -6.37 -0.86 22.05
N ILE A 264 -6.56 0.36 21.48
CA ILE A 264 -7.01 0.52 20.09
C ILE A 264 -5.96 -0.03 19.14
N THR A 265 -4.69 0.28 19.37
CA THR A 265 -3.58 -0.18 18.55
C THR A 265 -3.45 -1.70 18.57
N ARG A 266 -3.56 -2.32 19.76
CA ARG A 266 -3.53 -3.78 19.91
C ARG A 266 -4.64 -4.45 19.10
N ALA A 267 -5.89 -3.99 19.25
CA ALA A 267 -7.02 -4.53 18.51
C ALA A 267 -6.79 -4.49 16.99
N ALA A 268 -6.25 -3.36 16.49
CA ALA A 268 -5.90 -3.22 15.08
C ALA A 268 -4.76 -4.17 14.65
N VAL A 269 -3.71 -4.30 15.46
CA VAL A 269 -2.56 -5.20 15.19
C VAL A 269 -3.01 -6.67 15.17
N GLU A 270 -3.85 -7.09 16.10
CA GLU A 270 -4.32 -8.48 16.22
C GLU A 270 -5.28 -8.88 15.10
N ARG A 271 -6.01 -7.95 14.50
CA ARG A 271 -6.91 -8.21 13.35
C ARG A 271 -6.18 -8.27 12.01
N GLN A 272 -4.99 -7.70 11.91
CA GLN A 272 -4.15 -7.77 10.71
C GLN A 272 -3.50 -9.14 10.58
N SER A 273 -3.18 -9.51 9.34
CA SER A 273 -2.34 -10.66 9.04
C SER A 273 -0.98 -10.20 8.54
N TYR A 274 0.06 -10.95 8.89
CA TYR A 274 1.44 -10.61 8.59
C TYR A 274 2.16 -11.79 7.94
N GLY A 275 3.16 -11.54 7.12
CA GLY A 275 3.97 -12.56 6.47
C GLY A 275 3.85 -12.48 4.96
N ALA A 276 4.50 -11.45 4.40
CA ALA A 276 4.50 -11.18 2.97
C ALA A 276 4.99 -12.37 2.15
N GLN A 277 4.27 -12.68 1.07
CA GLN A 277 4.55 -13.75 0.12
C GLN A 277 4.43 -13.22 -1.31
N LEU A 278 5.16 -13.84 -2.24
CA LEU A 278 4.97 -13.55 -3.66
C LEU A 278 3.59 -14.01 -4.12
N ILE A 279 3.02 -13.31 -5.10
CA ILE A 279 1.66 -13.57 -5.59
C ILE A 279 1.52 -15.01 -6.10
N THR A 280 0.60 -15.77 -5.51
CA THR A 280 0.26 -17.12 -5.97
C THR A 280 -0.87 -17.13 -7.01
N PRO A 281 -1.03 -18.21 -7.79
CA PRO A 281 -2.15 -18.33 -8.73
C PRO A 281 -3.53 -18.19 -8.07
N GLU A 282 -3.68 -18.69 -6.84
CA GLU A 282 -4.93 -18.63 -6.06
C GLU A 282 -5.27 -17.19 -5.70
N VAL A 283 -4.27 -16.42 -5.21
CA VAL A 283 -4.44 -15.01 -4.86
C VAL A 283 -4.70 -14.18 -6.12
N ALA A 284 -3.99 -14.45 -7.23
CA ALA A 284 -4.25 -13.79 -8.50
C ALA A 284 -5.69 -14.06 -9.00
N SER A 285 -6.19 -15.29 -8.84
CA SER A 285 -7.57 -15.67 -9.20
C SER A 285 -8.59 -14.97 -8.28
N ALA A 286 -8.31 -14.85 -6.99
CA ALA A 286 -9.17 -14.12 -6.06
C ALA A 286 -9.23 -12.63 -6.44
N GLN A 287 -8.08 -12.03 -6.75
CA GLN A 287 -7.99 -10.64 -7.20
C GLN A 287 -8.70 -10.40 -8.52
N GLN A 288 -8.65 -11.38 -9.46
CA GLN A 288 -9.40 -11.32 -10.71
C GLN A 288 -10.91 -11.24 -10.46
N LYS A 289 -11.45 -12.02 -9.50
CA LYS A 289 -12.88 -11.96 -9.14
C LYS A 289 -13.29 -10.59 -8.65
N ILE A 290 -12.43 -9.89 -7.90
CA ILE A 290 -12.71 -8.50 -7.46
C ILE A 290 -12.80 -7.58 -8.69
N ALA A 291 -11.85 -7.69 -9.61
CA ALA A 291 -11.84 -6.91 -10.85
C ALA A 291 -13.10 -7.18 -11.70
N ASP A 292 -13.48 -8.45 -11.84
CA ASP A 292 -14.69 -8.85 -12.58
C ASP A 292 -15.95 -8.30 -11.90
N THR A 293 -16.07 -8.38 -10.59
CA THR A 293 -17.21 -7.81 -9.83
C THR A 293 -17.38 -6.32 -10.13
N PHE A 294 -16.32 -5.53 -10.04
CA PHE A 294 -16.40 -4.10 -10.31
C PHE A 294 -16.67 -3.76 -11.79
N SER A 295 -16.20 -4.61 -12.71
CA SER A 295 -16.51 -4.50 -14.13
C SER A 295 -17.99 -4.80 -14.42
N ASP A 296 -18.53 -5.88 -13.83
CA ASP A 296 -19.94 -6.29 -14.02
C ASP A 296 -20.91 -5.27 -13.42
N LEU A 297 -20.53 -4.65 -12.30
CA LEU A 297 -21.26 -3.53 -11.69
C LEU A 297 -21.07 -2.20 -12.44
N LYS A 298 -20.25 -2.16 -13.51
CA LYS A 298 -19.90 -0.94 -14.26
C LYS A 298 -19.30 0.18 -13.41
N LEU A 299 -18.62 -0.21 -12.33
CA LEU A 299 -17.88 0.71 -11.45
C LEU A 299 -16.46 0.97 -11.95
N ILE A 300 -15.97 0.12 -12.87
CA ILE A 300 -14.77 0.36 -13.68
C ILE A 300 -15.13 0.27 -15.18
N PRO A 301 -14.42 1.02 -16.05
CA PRO A 301 -14.83 1.19 -17.45
C PRO A 301 -14.52 -0.01 -18.37
N LYS A 302 -13.67 -0.95 -17.92
CA LYS A 302 -13.21 -2.08 -18.75
C LYS A 302 -12.90 -3.29 -17.89
N ARG A 303 -12.94 -4.49 -18.53
CA ARG A 303 -12.40 -5.70 -17.91
C ARG A 303 -10.88 -5.62 -17.82
N LEU A 304 -10.33 -6.19 -16.77
CA LEU A 304 -8.90 -6.22 -16.48
C LEU A 304 -8.38 -7.66 -16.51
N SER A 305 -7.09 -7.81 -16.79
CA SER A 305 -6.34 -9.05 -16.60
C SER A 305 -5.34 -8.83 -15.46
N ILE A 306 -5.58 -9.45 -14.33
CA ILE A 306 -4.67 -9.36 -13.17
C ILE A 306 -3.37 -10.12 -13.46
N ALA A 307 -3.43 -11.19 -14.22
CA ALA A 307 -2.24 -11.98 -14.58
C ALA A 307 -1.16 -11.19 -15.33
N GLU A 308 -1.54 -10.13 -16.06
CA GLU A 308 -0.61 -9.28 -16.84
C GLU A 308 0.18 -8.29 -15.99
N VAL A 309 -0.23 -8.10 -14.74
CA VAL A 309 0.36 -7.11 -13.82
C VAL A 309 0.96 -7.75 -12.56
N ILE A 310 1.24 -9.06 -12.63
CA ILE A 310 1.96 -9.75 -11.55
C ILE A 310 3.46 -9.65 -11.82
N TRP A 311 4.17 -9.13 -10.83
CA TRP A 311 5.63 -9.12 -10.85
C TRP A 311 6.20 -10.53 -10.73
N ARG A 312 7.18 -10.85 -11.57
CA ARG A 312 7.91 -12.11 -11.51
C ARG A 312 9.36 -11.82 -11.19
N GLN A 313 9.87 -12.45 -10.15
CA GLN A 313 11.27 -12.32 -9.79
C GLN A 313 12.15 -12.83 -10.95
N PRO A 314 13.09 -12.02 -11.45
CA PRO A 314 13.99 -12.46 -12.51
C PRO A 314 14.92 -13.59 -12.02
N ASP A 315 15.19 -14.59 -12.90
CA ASP A 315 16.01 -15.77 -12.57
C ASP A 315 17.41 -15.42 -12.06
N LYS A 316 18.01 -14.34 -12.57
CA LYS A 316 19.34 -13.86 -12.13
C LYS A 316 19.38 -13.42 -10.68
N VAL A 317 18.26 -12.92 -10.16
CA VAL A 317 18.15 -12.48 -8.76
C VAL A 317 17.80 -13.66 -7.85
N ALA A 318 17.05 -14.63 -8.37
CA ALA A 318 16.71 -15.85 -7.64
C ALA A 318 17.94 -16.76 -7.38
N GLN A 319 18.96 -16.70 -8.25
CA GLN A 319 20.20 -17.51 -8.12
C GLN A 319 21.26 -16.88 -7.21
N ALA A 320 21.08 -15.62 -6.80
CA ALA A 320 22.02 -14.87 -5.96
C ALA A 320 21.67 -14.92 -4.46
N GLN A 321 20.59 -15.59 -4.10
CA GLN A 321 20.15 -15.88 -2.72
C GLN A 321 20.52 -17.30 -2.31
#